data_f2c0137f1ac4ce966de524124b971215
#
_entry.id   f2c0137f1ac4ce966de524124b971215
#
_cell.length_a   1.000
_cell.length_b   1.000
_cell.length_c   1.000
_cell.angle_alpha   90.00
_cell.angle_beta   90.00
_cell.angle_gamma   90.00
#
_symmetry.space_group_name_H-M   'P 1'
#
loop_
_entity.id
_entity.type
_entity.pdbx_description
1 polymer ?
#
loop_
_entity_poly.entity_id
_entity_poly.type
_entity_poly.pdbx_seq_one_letter_code
_entity_poly.pdbx_strand_id
1 'polypeptide(L)'
;MIQRILVMALIAASVLAAADPTGVWTGDQPGPNGNTYSITFKLKVDGGKLTGTMGGDQFEQPIQNGEIRGDDISFTVHLDFGNGIDLKYTGKVASDKIDFTVQRGGSDTAQEFVAKKKS
;
A
#
# COMPACT_ATOMS: atom_id res chain seq x y z
N MET A 1 13.15 41.49 -3.34
CA MET A 1 13.16 40.81 -3.20
C MET A 1 12.54 40.02 -3.31
N ILE A 2 12.34 39.77 -3.24
CA ILE A 2 12.02 39.03 -3.18
C ILE A 2 11.75 38.33 -3.82
N GLN A 3 11.66 37.97 -4.14
CA GLN A 3 11.54 37.07 -4.63
C GLN A 3 11.73 36.07 -4.53
N ARG A 4 11.98 35.67 -4.17
CA ARG A 4 12.22 34.63 -4.01
C ARG A 4 11.40 33.78 -3.45
N ILE A 5 10.89 33.78 -2.95
CA ILE A 5 10.07 33.23 -2.19
C ILE A 5 9.09 32.49 -2.82
N LEU A 6 8.56 33.01 -3.73
CA LEU A 6 7.63 32.39 -4.41
C LEU A 6 7.99 31.05 -4.69
N VAL A 7 9.08 30.88 -4.80
CA VAL A 7 9.60 29.65 -5.09
C VAL A 7 9.11 28.64 -4.20
N MET A 8 8.93 29.01 -3.03
CA MET A 8 8.56 28.10 -2.07
C MET A 8 7.28 27.49 -2.43
N ALA A 9 6.42 28.24 -2.81
CA ALA A 9 5.14 27.75 -3.08
C ALA A 9 5.26 26.68 -4.09
N LEU A 10 6.14 26.87 -4.97
CA LEU A 10 6.33 25.96 -5.95
C LEU A 10 6.66 24.65 -5.46
N ILE A 11 7.45 24.63 -4.52
CA ILE A 11 7.87 23.42 -3.96
C ILE A 11 6.73 22.68 -3.44
N ALA A 12 5.82 23.34 -2.85
CA ALA A 12 4.70 22.69 -2.28
C ALA A 12 4.00 21.98 -3.40
N ALA A 13 3.96 22.57 -4.52
CA ALA A 13 3.27 21.98 -5.62
C ALA A 13 3.92 20.67 -6.00
N SER A 14 5.20 20.62 -5.98
CA SER A 14 5.82 19.40 -6.40
C SER A 14 5.50 18.30 -5.43
N VAL A 15 5.21 18.65 -4.22
CA VAL A 15 4.91 17.63 -3.26
C VAL A 15 3.58 17.05 -3.63
N LEU A 16 2.76 17.85 -4.26
CA LEU A 16 1.48 17.36 -4.62
C LEU A 16 1.59 16.32 -5.66
N ALA A 17 2.72 16.27 -6.30
CA ALA A 17 2.88 15.29 -7.32
C ALA A 17 3.05 13.92 -6.68
N ALA A 18 3.10 13.88 -5.37
CA ALA A 18 3.20 12.60 -4.72
C ALA A 18 2.04 11.74 -5.15
N ALA A 19 2.29 10.51 -5.37
CA ALA A 19 1.28 9.61 -5.88
C ALA A 19 0.16 9.41 -4.89
N ASP A 20 -1.04 9.28 -5.43
CA ASP A 20 -2.23 9.04 -4.63
C ASP A 20 -2.58 7.57 -4.80
N PRO A 21 -2.53 6.77 -3.74
CA PRO A 21 -2.83 5.34 -3.85
C PRO A 21 -4.31 5.00 -3.97
N THR A 22 -5.18 6.00 -4.02
CA THR A 22 -6.60 5.71 -4.18
C THR A 22 -6.83 4.97 -5.50
N GLY A 23 -7.54 3.86 -5.45
CA GLY A 23 -7.84 3.09 -6.64
C GLY A 23 -7.76 1.59 -6.40
N VAL A 24 -7.76 0.84 -7.48
CA VAL A 24 -7.72 -0.61 -7.44
C VAL A 24 -6.37 -1.07 -7.99
N TRP A 25 -5.70 -1.91 -7.22
CA TRP A 25 -4.37 -2.40 -7.58
C TRP A 25 -4.34 -3.91 -7.49
N THR A 26 -3.64 -4.56 -8.39
CA THR A 26 -3.51 -6.01 -8.36
C THR A 26 -2.05 -6.40 -8.44
N GLY A 27 -1.69 -7.46 -7.77
CA GLY A 27 -0.33 -7.96 -7.77
C GLY A 27 -0.27 -9.43 -7.45
N ASP A 28 0.87 -10.04 -7.74
CA ASP A 28 1.09 -11.44 -7.44
C ASP A 28 1.95 -11.51 -6.19
N GLN A 29 1.31 -11.81 -5.08
CA GLN A 29 1.97 -11.83 -3.79
C GLN A 29 2.55 -13.21 -3.51
N PRO A 30 3.83 -13.30 -3.11
CA PRO A 30 4.41 -14.58 -2.79
C PRO A 30 3.79 -15.16 -1.54
N GLY A 31 3.53 -16.46 -1.56
CA GLY A 31 3.00 -17.15 -0.41
C GLY A 31 4.08 -17.96 0.28
N PRO A 32 3.73 -18.63 1.37
CA PRO A 32 4.70 -19.36 2.17
C PRO A 32 5.31 -20.57 1.49
N ASN A 33 4.65 -21.11 0.50
CA ASN A 33 5.12 -22.34 -0.15
C ASN A 33 5.73 -22.09 -1.50
N GLY A 34 6.14 -20.86 -1.79
CA GLY A 34 6.68 -20.57 -3.09
C GLY A 34 5.64 -20.32 -4.15
N ASN A 35 4.36 -20.46 -3.80
CA ASN A 35 3.28 -20.15 -4.73
C ASN A 35 3.03 -18.66 -4.70
N THR A 36 2.40 -18.15 -5.75
CA THR A 36 1.97 -16.75 -5.74
C THR A 36 0.45 -16.71 -5.77
N TYR A 37 -0.08 -15.66 -5.22
CA TYR A 37 -1.52 -15.45 -5.15
C TYR A 37 -1.84 -14.09 -5.74
N SER A 38 -2.85 -14.04 -6.59
CA SER A 38 -3.27 -12.78 -7.16
C SER A 38 -4.09 -12.04 -6.10
N ILE A 39 -3.63 -10.89 -5.71
CA ILE A 39 -4.26 -10.11 -4.65
C ILE A 39 -4.70 -8.76 -5.20
N THR A 40 -5.88 -8.33 -4.80
CA THR A 40 -6.42 -7.03 -5.20
C THR A 40 -6.51 -6.13 -3.97
N PHE A 41 -6.00 -4.94 -4.11
CA PHE A 41 -6.08 -3.92 -3.05
C PHE A 41 -6.99 -2.81 -3.56
N LYS A 42 -8.03 -2.51 -2.79
CA LYS A 42 -8.91 -1.38 -3.09
C LYS A 42 -8.60 -0.34 -2.02
N LEU A 43 -7.97 0.74 -2.41
CA LEU A 43 -7.43 1.70 -1.46
C LEU A 43 -8.09 3.06 -1.62
N LYS A 44 -8.21 3.77 -0.51
CA LYS A 44 -8.75 5.10 -0.50
C LYS A 44 -8.00 5.93 0.54
N VAL A 45 -7.62 7.14 0.15
CA VAL A 45 -6.95 8.06 1.04
C VAL A 45 -8.01 8.97 1.68
N ASP A 46 -7.90 9.13 3.00
CA ASP A 46 -8.82 9.97 3.75
C ASP A 46 -7.97 10.78 4.73
N GLY A 47 -7.49 11.91 4.28
CA GLY A 47 -6.55 12.72 5.06
C GLY A 47 -5.23 11.97 5.11
N GLY A 48 -4.66 11.83 6.26
CA GLY A 48 -3.42 11.09 6.43
C GLY A 48 -3.64 9.61 6.64
N LYS A 49 -4.86 9.14 6.48
CA LYS A 49 -5.19 7.74 6.72
C LYS A 49 -5.45 7.02 5.42
N LEU A 50 -5.20 5.73 5.43
CA LEU A 50 -5.47 4.89 4.29
C LEU A 50 -6.50 3.85 4.71
N THR A 51 -7.55 3.70 3.93
CA THR A 51 -8.59 2.72 4.19
C THR A 51 -8.79 1.87 2.95
N GLY A 52 -9.51 0.77 3.09
CA GLY A 52 -9.80 -0.08 1.96
C GLY A 52 -9.80 -1.55 2.33
N THR A 53 -9.61 -2.38 1.32
CA THR A 53 -9.64 -3.83 1.51
C THR A 53 -8.52 -4.48 0.73
N MET A 54 -8.18 -5.68 1.15
CA MET A 54 -7.26 -6.56 0.44
C MET A 54 -7.96 -7.89 0.27
N GLY A 55 -7.88 -8.47 -0.90
CA GLY A 55 -8.53 -9.73 -1.11
C GLY A 55 -8.05 -10.50 -2.31
N GLY A 56 -8.59 -11.68 -2.46
CA GLY A 56 -8.35 -12.53 -3.62
C GLY A 56 -9.69 -12.94 -4.18
N ASP A 57 -9.73 -14.09 -4.87
CA ASP A 57 -10.96 -14.54 -5.50
C ASP A 57 -12.02 -14.95 -4.50
N GLN A 58 -11.61 -15.38 -3.34
CA GLN A 58 -12.54 -15.97 -2.39
C GLN A 58 -12.62 -15.26 -1.05
N PHE A 59 -11.96 -14.15 -0.91
CA PHE A 59 -12.01 -13.43 0.36
C PHE A 59 -11.69 -11.96 0.15
N GLU A 60 -12.13 -11.16 1.10
CA GLU A 60 -11.81 -9.73 1.10
C GLU A 60 -11.80 -9.31 2.56
N GLN A 61 -10.72 -8.66 2.98
CA GLN A 61 -10.57 -8.24 4.36
C GLN A 61 -10.24 -6.76 4.41
N PRO A 62 -10.76 -6.04 5.40
CA PRO A 62 -10.43 -4.62 5.52
C PRO A 62 -8.97 -4.46 5.94
N ILE A 63 -8.33 -3.43 5.47
CA ILE A 63 -7.00 -3.10 5.97
C ILE A 63 -7.19 -2.35 7.28
N GLN A 64 -6.19 -2.45 8.16
CA GLN A 64 -6.23 -1.83 9.48
C GLN A 64 -5.00 -0.97 9.66
N ASN A 65 -5.11 0.06 10.46
CA ASN A 65 -3.99 0.92 10.80
C ASN A 65 -3.31 1.52 9.57
N GLY A 66 -4.12 1.85 8.56
CA GLY A 66 -3.58 2.39 7.32
C GLY A 66 -3.08 3.81 7.47
N GLU A 67 -1.87 4.07 7.00
CA GLU A 67 -1.28 5.40 7.05
C GLU A 67 -0.61 5.70 5.73
N ILE A 68 -0.52 6.98 5.43
CA ILE A 68 0.18 7.43 4.24
C ILE A 68 1.04 8.63 4.61
N ARG A 69 2.30 8.60 4.17
CA ARG A 69 3.24 9.69 4.40
C ARG A 69 4.00 9.88 3.10
N GLY A 70 3.64 10.90 2.34
CA GLY A 70 4.24 11.10 1.03
C GLY A 70 3.94 9.91 0.13
N ASP A 71 4.96 9.22 -0.34
CA ASP A 71 4.79 8.05 -1.19
C ASP A 71 4.77 6.75 -0.41
N ASP A 72 4.93 6.81 0.90
CA ASP A 72 5.02 5.61 1.73
C ASP A 72 3.67 5.30 2.35
N ILE A 73 3.24 4.06 2.18
CA ILE A 73 2.00 3.61 2.81
C ILE A 73 2.29 2.40 3.67
N SER A 74 1.47 2.20 4.69
CA SER A 74 1.58 1.03 5.53
C SER A 74 0.21 0.65 6.05
N PHE A 75 -0.01 -0.64 6.25
CA PHE A 75 -1.25 -1.13 6.85
C PHE A 75 -1.07 -2.59 7.26
N THR A 76 -2.05 -3.08 7.99
CA THR A 76 -2.05 -4.46 8.45
C THR A 76 -3.35 -5.11 7.98
N VAL A 77 -3.27 -6.39 7.66
CA VAL A 77 -4.45 -7.19 7.34
C VAL A 77 -4.45 -8.41 8.24
N HIS A 78 -5.57 -8.66 8.89
CA HIS A 78 -5.69 -9.83 9.76
C HIS A 78 -6.48 -10.91 9.01
N LEU A 79 -5.92 -12.10 8.95
CA LEU A 79 -6.56 -13.25 8.34
C LEU A 79 -6.89 -14.27 9.42
N ASP A 80 -8.09 -14.84 9.33
CA ASP A 80 -8.56 -15.80 10.34
C ASP A 80 -8.20 -17.24 10.03
N PHE A 81 -7.16 -17.47 9.28
CA PHE A 81 -6.75 -18.83 8.97
C PHE A 81 -6.05 -19.43 10.17
N GLY A 82 -6.41 -20.64 10.54
CA GLY A 82 -5.78 -21.32 11.65
C GLY A 82 -5.93 -20.50 12.92
N ASN A 83 -4.83 -20.10 13.51
CA ASN A 83 -4.83 -19.31 14.73
C ASN A 83 -4.85 -17.81 14.47
N GLY A 84 -5.04 -17.43 13.23
CA GLY A 84 -5.01 -16.04 12.85
C GLY A 84 -3.61 -15.62 12.44
N ILE A 85 -3.51 -14.81 11.41
CA ILE A 85 -2.23 -14.33 10.90
C ILE A 85 -2.38 -12.85 10.60
N ASP A 86 -1.41 -12.07 11.04
CA ASP A 86 -1.36 -10.66 10.71
C ASP A 86 -0.34 -10.47 9.58
N LEU A 87 -0.74 -9.79 8.54
CA LEU A 87 0.15 -9.44 7.44
C LEU A 87 0.40 -7.96 7.52
N LYS A 88 1.67 -7.59 7.61
CA LYS A 88 2.05 -6.19 7.69
C LYS A 88 2.60 -5.77 6.33
N TYR A 89 1.97 -4.78 5.74
CA TYR A 89 2.36 -4.28 4.43
C TYR A 89 2.97 -2.91 4.54
N THR A 90 4.03 -2.69 3.78
CA THR A 90 4.54 -1.36 3.55
C THR A 90 4.69 -1.21 2.05
N GLY A 91 4.51 -0.04 1.53
CA GLY A 91 4.57 0.17 0.09
C GLY A 91 5.11 1.52 -0.29
N LYS A 92 5.71 1.57 -1.46
CA LYS A 92 6.17 2.81 -2.07
C LYS A 92 5.32 3.02 -3.31
N VAL A 93 4.55 4.09 -3.32
CA VAL A 93 3.57 4.35 -4.38
C VAL A 93 4.20 5.14 -5.52
N ALA A 94 3.98 4.68 -6.72
CA ALA A 94 4.32 5.41 -7.93
C ALA A 94 3.03 5.66 -8.70
N SER A 95 3.10 6.25 -9.86
CA SER A 95 1.88 6.62 -10.57
C SER A 95 1.07 5.42 -11.02
N ASP A 96 1.70 4.33 -11.36
CA ASP A 96 1.02 3.16 -11.90
C ASP A 96 1.34 1.86 -11.19
N LYS A 97 2.09 1.93 -10.11
CA LYS A 97 2.41 0.71 -9.36
C LYS A 97 2.72 1.05 -7.90
N ILE A 98 2.67 0.03 -7.08
CA ILE A 98 3.11 0.12 -5.69
C ILE A 98 4.09 -1.02 -5.47
N ASP A 99 5.29 -0.67 -4.97
CA ASP A 99 6.27 -1.68 -4.60
C ASP A 99 5.98 -2.05 -3.16
N PHE A 100 5.44 -3.22 -2.95
CA PHE A 100 5.04 -3.68 -1.63
C PHE A 100 6.07 -4.59 -0.99
N THR A 101 6.15 -4.51 0.32
CA THR A 101 6.83 -5.49 1.14
C THR A 101 5.80 -6.02 2.13
N VAL A 102 5.71 -7.33 2.26
CA VAL A 102 4.78 -7.95 3.20
C VAL A 102 5.55 -8.83 4.17
N GLN A 103 5.20 -8.71 5.44
CA GLN A 103 5.81 -9.53 6.48
C GLN A 103 4.69 -10.21 7.25
N ARG A 104 4.82 -11.53 7.40
CA ARG A 104 3.83 -12.29 8.16
C ARG A 104 4.17 -12.23 9.61
N GLY A 105 3.16 -12.17 10.46
CA GLY A 105 3.36 -12.16 11.89
C GLY A 105 4.14 -13.41 12.28
N GLY A 106 5.11 -13.25 13.13
CA GLY A 106 5.92 -14.36 13.59
C GLY A 106 7.07 -14.72 12.66
N SER A 107 7.23 -14.04 11.54
CA SER A 107 8.29 -14.32 10.61
C SER A 107 9.28 -13.17 10.58
N ASP A 108 10.57 -13.48 10.45
CA ASP A 108 11.57 -12.45 10.34
C ASP A 108 11.81 -12.08 8.89
N THR A 109 11.20 -12.80 7.96
CA THR A 109 11.46 -12.60 6.53
C THR A 109 10.34 -11.79 5.91
N ALA A 110 10.71 -10.76 5.18
CA ALA A 110 9.76 -9.98 4.42
C ALA A 110 9.89 -10.36 2.94
N GLN A 111 8.80 -10.28 2.22
CA GLN A 111 8.78 -10.60 0.81
C GLN A 111 8.30 -9.41 0.02
N GLU A 112 8.82 -9.24 -1.18
CA GLU A 112 8.51 -8.09 -2.02
C GLU A 112 7.70 -8.51 -3.23
N PHE A 113 6.80 -7.64 -3.64
CA PHE A 113 6.05 -7.85 -4.87
C PHE A 113 5.55 -6.49 -5.36
N VAL A 114 5.09 -6.45 -6.60
CA VAL A 114 4.62 -5.21 -7.20
C VAL A 114 3.14 -5.34 -7.51
N ALA A 115 2.38 -4.33 -7.12
CA ALA A 115 0.98 -4.24 -7.51
C ALA A 115 0.85 -3.17 -8.58
N LYS A 116 0.07 -3.45 -9.61
CA LYS A 116 -0.14 -2.52 -10.71
C LYS A 116 -1.51 -1.89 -10.59
N LYS A 117 -1.61 -0.67 -11.02
CA LYS A 117 -2.89 0.02 -10.95
C LYS A 117 -3.83 -0.55 -12.00
N LYS A 118 -5.02 -0.88 -11.56
CA LYS A 118 -6.02 -1.44 -12.44
C LYS A 118 -7.06 -0.40 -12.81
N SER A 119 -7.38 0.46 -11.88
CA SER A 119 -8.36 1.52 -12.17
C SER A 119 -8.36 2.60 -11.09
#